data_02c7ed428a592d49bc257367d4194cdb
#
_entry.id   02c7ed428a592d49bc257367d4194cdb
#
_cell.length_a   1.000
_cell.length_b   1.000
_cell.length_c   1.000
_cell.angle_alpha   90.00
_cell.angle_beta   90.00
_cell.angle_gamma   90.00
#
_symmetry.space_group_name_H-M   'P 1'
#
loop_
_entity.id
_entity.type
_entity.pdbx_description
1 polymer ?
#
loop_
_entity_poly.entity_id
_entity_poly.type
_entity_poly.pdbx_seq_one_letter_code
_entity_poly.pdbx_strand_id
1 'polypeptide(L)'
;MILIRILIVGAGLIAYGCAYEALKEGFKVHIADHSTEFGLPNIWPSLLHDRENIPLNFQTEQGFEGKDTGYRHEWIMKSMNIQLAKRGVILLNKTRIASSTKCPEGILVHLKGASQMEGEHVFDIVVDTTNDTWIPWAKRHNLIDVSIRYDVKREFATGFLHIDTETDNFPDAELQLERYDGLTESWYRGQKESSNTKILEIMPTKLPVIQEKWSCDQRFSSGMSLWKELMEIKL
;
A
#
# COMPACT_ATOMS: atom_id res chain seq x y z
N MET A 1 24.81 -20.34 5.37
CA MET A 1 23.52 -19.86 5.93
C MET A 1 22.53 -19.79 4.79
N ILE A 2 21.46 -20.56 4.83
CA ILE A 2 20.44 -20.50 3.78
C ILE A 2 19.67 -19.20 4.01
N LEU A 3 19.64 -18.34 3.02
CA LEU A 3 18.96 -17.07 3.10
C LEU A 3 17.47 -17.29 2.75
N ILE A 4 16.58 -17.13 3.72
CA ILE A 4 15.13 -17.24 3.52
C ILE A 4 14.66 -16.16 2.54
N ARG A 5 13.95 -16.57 1.49
CA ARG A 5 13.45 -15.72 0.41
C ARG A 5 11.97 -15.45 0.61
N ILE A 6 11.62 -14.18 0.63
CA ILE A 6 10.25 -13.74 0.83
C ILE A 6 9.75 -13.02 -0.41
N LEU A 7 8.53 -13.33 -0.83
CA LEU A 7 7.78 -12.58 -1.82
C LEU A 7 6.57 -11.93 -1.17
N ILE A 8 6.47 -10.62 -1.26
CA ILE A 8 5.29 -9.84 -0.89
C ILE A 8 4.62 -9.41 -2.19
N VAL A 9 3.33 -9.68 -2.35
CA VAL A 9 2.57 -9.36 -3.56
C VAL A 9 1.59 -8.23 -3.26
N GLY A 10 1.69 -7.18 -4.06
CA GLY A 10 1.04 -5.89 -3.84
C GLY A 10 2.04 -4.83 -3.40
N ALA A 11 1.86 -3.59 -3.82
CA ALA A 11 2.78 -2.49 -3.57
C ALA A 11 2.10 -1.34 -2.80
N GLY A 12 1.32 -1.69 -1.78
CA GLY A 12 0.70 -0.74 -0.85
C GLY A 12 1.52 -0.59 0.44
N LEU A 13 1.03 0.25 1.35
CA LEU A 13 1.66 0.51 2.64
C LEU A 13 1.72 -0.73 3.55
N ILE A 14 0.74 -1.64 3.42
CA ILE A 14 0.77 -2.94 4.10
C ILE A 14 2.00 -3.76 3.66
N ALA A 15 2.26 -3.83 2.35
CA ALA A 15 3.45 -4.52 1.83
C ALA A 15 4.74 -3.92 2.38
N TYR A 16 4.79 -2.61 2.52
CA TYR A 16 5.99 -1.92 3.02
C TYR A 16 6.22 -2.16 4.51
N GLY A 17 5.15 -2.19 5.31
CA GLY A 17 5.24 -2.57 6.71
C GLY A 17 5.75 -4.00 6.91
N CYS A 18 5.20 -4.97 6.14
CA CYS A 18 5.70 -6.35 6.11
C CYS A 18 7.17 -6.42 5.70
N ALA A 19 7.56 -5.74 4.62
CA ALA A 19 8.93 -5.73 4.13
C ALA A 19 9.91 -5.15 5.14
N TYR A 20 9.51 -4.10 5.84
CA TYR A 20 10.31 -3.47 6.88
C TYR A 20 10.65 -4.44 8.03
N GLU A 21 9.64 -5.15 8.56
CA GLU A 21 9.86 -6.13 9.63
C GLU A 21 10.69 -7.32 9.14
N ALA A 22 10.38 -7.86 7.97
CA ALA A 22 11.13 -8.96 7.38
C ALA A 22 12.63 -8.63 7.17
N LEU A 23 12.94 -7.40 6.76
CA LEU A 23 14.32 -6.94 6.64
C LEU A 23 15.04 -6.86 7.98
N LYS A 24 14.38 -6.46 9.06
CA LYS A 24 14.96 -6.43 10.42
C LYS A 24 15.39 -7.81 10.89
N GLU A 25 14.69 -8.85 10.44
CA GLU A 25 15.00 -10.24 10.75
C GLU A 25 16.05 -10.84 9.78
N GLY A 26 16.56 -10.05 8.82
CA GLY A 26 17.63 -10.44 7.92
C GLY A 26 17.18 -11.27 6.71
N PHE A 27 15.89 -11.27 6.39
CA PHE A 27 15.37 -12.01 5.24
C PHE A 27 15.61 -11.30 3.91
N LYS A 28 15.67 -12.08 2.82
CA LYS A 28 15.75 -11.56 1.46
C LYS A 28 14.37 -11.26 0.92
N VAL A 29 14.01 -9.98 0.86
CA VAL A 29 12.66 -9.52 0.54
C VAL A 29 12.53 -9.09 -0.91
N HIS A 30 11.46 -9.57 -1.56
CA HIS A 30 11.02 -9.15 -2.89
C HIS A 30 9.60 -8.60 -2.76
N ILE A 31 9.32 -7.49 -3.42
CA ILE A 31 7.95 -6.97 -3.57
C ILE A 31 7.60 -7.00 -5.05
N ALA A 32 6.48 -7.62 -5.41
CA ALA A 32 6.00 -7.69 -6.79
C ALA A 32 4.64 -7.01 -6.94
N ASP A 33 4.52 -6.15 -7.93
CA ASP A 33 3.24 -5.57 -8.35
C ASP A 33 3.22 -5.33 -9.86
N HIS A 34 2.04 -5.36 -10.45
CA HIS A 34 1.84 -5.15 -11.89
C HIS A 34 1.96 -3.68 -12.31
N SER A 35 1.90 -2.74 -11.37
CA SER A 35 2.00 -1.30 -11.64
C SER A 35 3.36 -0.91 -12.19
N THR A 36 3.37 0.14 -12.99
CA THR A 36 4.61 0.69 -13.58
C THR A 36 5.47 1.36 -12.55
N GLU A 37 4.86 1.95 -11.56
CA GLU A 37 5.48 2.56 -10.40
C GLU A 37 4.72 2.10 -9.16
N PHE A 38 5.44 1.65 -8.14
CA PHE A 38 4.82 1.20 -6.89
C PHE A 38 4.09 2.34 -6.19
N GLY A 39 2.86 2.04 -5.75
CA GLY A 39 1.97 3.02 -5.16
C GLY A 39 1.11 3.80 -6.15
N LEU A 40 1.21 3.51 -7.46
CA LEU A 40 0.37 4.11 -8.49
C LEU A 40 -0.41 3.07 -9.30
N PRO A 41 -1.66 3.32 -9.66
CA PRO A 41 -2.57 4.30 -9.08
C PRO A 41 -3.06 3.80 -7.73
N ASN A 42 -2.82 4.54 -6.68
CA ASN A 42 -3.22 4.17 -5.34
C ASN A 42 -4.08 5.30 -4.76
N ILE A 43 -5.38 5.14 -4.92
CA ILE A 43 -6.36 6.14 -4.54
C ILE A 43 -6.76 5.90 -3.08
N TRP A 44 -6.17 6.67 -2.18
CA TRP A 44 -6.40 6.63 -0.74
C TRP A 44 -6.32 8.03 -0.14
N PRO A 45 -6.97 8.27 1.01
CA PRO A 45 -6.73 9.49 1.77
C PRO A 45 -5.25 9.69 2.07
N SER A 46 -4.78 10.89 1.86
CA SER A 46 -3.39 11.29 2.10
C SER A 46 -3.10 11.55 3.58
N LEU A 47 -3.88 10.97 4.48
CA LEU A 47 -3.82 11.21 5.92
C LEU A 47 -2.62 10.51 6.54
N LEU A 48 -1.88 11.24 7.36
CA LEU A 48 -0.84 10.75 8.24
C LEU A 48 -1.13 11.26 9.66
N HIS A 49 -1.48 10.37 10.58
CA HIS A 49 -1.74 10.75 11.97
C HIS A 49 -0.46 11.06 12.73
N ASP A 50 0.52 10.17 12.62
CA ASP A 50 1.80 10.34 13.28
C ASP A 50 2.93 9.77 12.43
N ARG A 51 3.84 10.65 12.06
CA ARG A 51 5.04 10.31 11.30
C ARG A 51 5.93 9.29 12.03
N GLU A 52 6.00 9.36 13.36
CA GLU A 52 6.86 8.48 14.16
C GLU A 52 6.42 7.01 14.09
N ASN A 53 5.17 6.75 13.73
CA ASN A 53 4.65 5.40 13.50
C ASN A 53 5.23 4.75 12.24
N ILE A 54 5.92 5.52 11.39
CA ILE A 54 6.58 4.99 10.21
C ILE A 54 8.10 5.13 10.40
N PRO A 55 8.80 4.04 10.75
CA PRO A 55 10.22 4.06 11.10
C PRO A 55 11.16 4.23 9.89
N LEU A 56 10.64 4.63 8.76
CA LEU A 56 11.38 4.97 7.55
C LEU A 56 11.53 6.48 7.50
N ASN A 57 12.77 6.98 7.41
CA ASN A 57 13.03 8.39 7.23
C ASN A 57 12.45 8.88 5.91
N PHE A 58 11.32 9.57 5.97
CA PHE A 58 10.85 10.34 4.85
C PHE A 58 11.70 11.60 4.73
N GLN A 59 12.63 11.60 3.81
CA GLN A 59 13.20 12.84 3.32
C GLN A 59 12.30 13.34 2.21
N THR A 60 11.29 14.10 2.57
CA THR A 60 10.76 15.09 1.65
C THR A 60 11.50 16.38 1.93
N GLU A 61 11.90 17.08 0.92
CA GLU A 61 12.60 18.38 1.01
C GLU A 61 11.80 19.46 1.74
N GLN A 62 10.57 19.15 2.11
CA GLN A 62 9.62 20.03 2.79
C GLN A 62 9.18 19.33 4.07
N GLY A 63 9.44 19.98 5.20
CA GLY A 63 9.23 19.42 6.53
C GLY A 63 7.84 18.86 6.76
N PHE A 64 7.76 17.59 7.08
CA PHE A 64 6.56 16.97 7.62
C PHE A 64 6.50 17.31 9.10
N GLU A 65 5.94 18.43 9.44
CA GLU A 65 5.75 18.84 10.82
C GLU A 65 4.26 18.79 11.18
N GLY A 66 3.93 18.09 12.25
CA GLY A 66 2.57 18.05 12.78
C GLY A 66 1.93 16.68 12.83
N LYS A 67 0.79 16.62 13.51
CA LYS A 67 -0.13 15.47 13.58
C LYS A 67 -1.31 15.72 12.65
N ASP A 68 -1.92 14.64 12.17
CA ASP A 68 -3.13 14.67 11.33
C ASP A 68 -2.98 15.56 10.08
N THR A 69 -1.87 15.38 9.37
CA THR A 69 -1.54 16.20 8.20
C THR A 69 -1.80 15.44 6.90
N GLY A 70 -2.27 16.15 5.87
CA GLY A 70 -2.44 15.63 4.52
C GLY A 70 -1.17 15.73 3.68
N TYR A 71 -0.77 14.63 3.05
CA TYR A 71 0.37 14.59 2.14
C TYR A 71 -0.03 13.94 0.83
N ARG A 72 0.64 14.29 -0.25
CA ARG A 72 0.46 13.53 -1.50
C ARG A 72 0.89 12.09 -1.27
N HIS A 73 -0.08 11.20 -1.38
CA HIS A 73 0.12 9.76 -1.16
C HIS A 73 1.28 9.20 -2.01
N GLU A 74 1.37 9.64 -3.26
CA GLU A 74 2.42 9.21 -4.19
C GLU A 74 3.83 9.58 -3.70
N TRP A 75 3.97 10.71 -3.02
CA TRP A 75 5.26 11.13 -2.48
C TRP A 75 5.70 10.26 -1.31
N ILE A 76 4.75 9.93 -0.42
CA ILE A 76 5.00 8.97 0.68
C ILE A 76 5.45 7.64 0.08
N MET A 77 4.69 7.10 -0.87
CA MET A 77 4.98 5.82 -1.50
C MET A 77 6.34 5.81 -2.20
N LYS A 78 6.67 6.87 -2.95
CA LYS A 78 7.95 7.00 -3.65
C LYS A 78 9.12 7.08 -2.68
N SER A 79 8.99 7.86 -1.63
CA SER A 79 10.02 7.97 -0.59
C SER A 79 10.25 6.62 0.09
N MET A 80 9.20 5.89 0.46
CA MET A 80 9.30 4.55 1.03
C MET A 80 9.95 3.56 0.10
N ASN A 81 9.61 3.56 -1.19
CA ASN A 81 10.23 2.70 -2.20
C ASN A 81 11.75 2.88 -2.23
N ILE A 82 12.19 4.14 -2.26
CA ILE A 82 13.62 4.47 -2.26
C ILE A 82 14.30 3.95 -0.99
N GLN A 83 13.67 4.13 0.17
CA GLN A 83 14.23 3.68 1.44
C GLN A 83 14.31 2.15 1.55
N LEU A 84 13.28 1.44 1.12
CA LEU A 84 13.26 -0.02 1.12
C LEU A 84 14.28 -0.58 0.12
N ALA A 85 14.37 -0.02 -1.08
CA ALA A 85 15.40 -0.42 -2.06
C ALA A 85 16.83 -0.21 -1.54
N LYS A 86 17.11 0.93 -0.89
CA LYS A 86 18.41 1.18 -0.23
C LYS A 86 18.74 0.18 0.87
N ARG A 87 17.74 -0.43 1.49
CA ARG A 87 17.86 -1.48 2.51
C ARG A 87 17.93 -2.89 1.93
N GLY A 88 17.90 -3.03 0.61
CA GLY A 88 18.06 -4.30 -0.08
C GLY A 88 16.79 -5.01 -0.51
N VAL A 89 15.62 -4.37 -0.40
CA VAL A 89 14.39 -4.92 -1.01
C VAL A 89 14.51 -4.92 -2.52
N ILE A 90 14.20 -6.05 -3.13
CA ILE A 90 14.12 -6.21 -4.58
C ILE A 90 12.70 -5.84 -5.03
N LEU A 91 12.59 -4.76 -5.79
CA LEU A 91 11.33 -4.23 -6.29
C LEU A 91 11.06 -4.75 -7.72
N LEU A 92 9.99 -5.53 -7.88
CA LEU A 92 9.58 -6.15 -9.14
C LEU A 92 8.31 -5.46 -9.66
N ASN A 93 8.46 -4.26 -10.20
CA ASN A 93 7.38 -3.53 -10.85
C ASN A 93 7.04 -4.15 -12.23
N LYS A 94 5.85 -3.84 -12.79
CA LYS A 94 5.32 -4.46 -14.01
C LYS A 94 5.31 -5.98 -13.97
N THR A 95 5.23 -6.56 -12.77
CA THR A 95 5.30 -8.01 -12.56
C THR A 95 4.00 -8.54 -11.99
N ARG A 96 3.41 -9.52 -12.68
CA ARG A 96 2.20 -10.20 -12.26
C ARG A 96 2.51 -11.62 -11.82
N ILE A 97 1.82 -12.09 -10.79
CA ILE A 97 1.82 -13.48 -10.41
C ILE A 97 0.83 -14.23 -11.31
N ALA A 98 1.32 -15.13 -12.13
CA ALA A 98 0.50 -15.95 -13.02
C ALA A 98 -0.08 -17.16 -12.29
N SER A 99 0.68 -17.74 -11.34
CA SER A 99 0.24 -18.83 -10.47
C SER A 99 1.09 -18.86 -9.20
N SER A 100 0.55 -19.45 -8.14
CA SER A 100 1.27 -19.86 -6.94
C SER A 100 0.80 -21.23 -6.50
N THR A 101 1.73 -22.12 -6.14
CA THR A 101 1.44 -23.51 -5.75
C THR A 101 2.40 -23.98 -4.66
N LYS A 102 1.90 -24.61 -3.62
CA LYS A 102 2.74 -25.22 -2.57
C LYS A 102 3.61 -26.33 -3.17
N CYS A 103 4.86 -26.39 -2.76
CA CYS A 103 5.81 -27.45 -3.09
C CYS A 103 6.62 -27.80 -1.82
N PRO A 104 7.40 -28.92 -1.83
CA PRO A 104 8.18 -29.32 -0.66
C PRO A 104 9.17 -28.26 -0.17
N GLU A 105 9.72 -27.47 -1.10
CA GLU A 105 10.73 -26.44 -0.83
C GLU A 105 10.12 -25.09 -0.44
N GLY A 106 8.78 -24.93 -0.50
CA GLY A 106 8.11 -23.67 -0.19
C GLY A 106 6.89 -23.41 -1.07
N ILE A 107 6.83 -22.26 -1.72
CA ILE A 107 5.77 -21.87 -2.66
C ILE A 107 6.42 -21.55 -4.01
N LEU A 108 6.09 -22.36 -5.01
CA LEU A 108 6.47 -22.12 -6.41
C LEU A 108 5.57 -21.03 -6.98
N VAL A 109 6.18 -19.96 -7.46
CA VAL A 109 5.47 -18.80 -8.04
C VAL A 109 5.93 -18.57 -9.46
N HIS A 110 4.98 -18.43 -10.38
CA HIS A 110 5.27 -18.04 -11.75
C HIS A 110 5.09 -16.52 -11.92
N LEU A 111 6.20 -15.82 -12.13
CA LEU A 111 6.27 -14.39 -12.37
C LEU A 111 6.19 -14.09 -13.86
N LYS A 112 5.33 -13.14 -14.27
CA LYS A 112 5.21 -12.64 -15.65
C LYS A 112 5.29 -11.12 -15.69
N GLY A 113 6.09 -10.58 -16.59
CA GLY A 113 6.18 -9.13 -16.83
C GLY A 113 7.57 -8.65 -17.20
N ALA A 114 7.85 -7.37 -16.96
CA ALA A 114 9.08 -6.72 -17.37
C ALA A 114 10.25 -6.89 -16.36
N SER A 115 10.10 -7.74 -15.35
CA SER A 115 11.14 -7.92 -14.33
C SER A 115 12.25 -8.86 -14.81
N GLN A 116 13.44 -8.69 -14.23
CA GLN A 116 14.57 -9.60 -14.46
C GLN A 116 14.32 -11.01 -13.88
N MET A 117 13.26 -11.17 -13.10
CA MET A 117 12.86 -12.42 -12.47
C MET A 117 11.65 -13.05 -13.16
N GLU A 118 11.47 -12.85 -14.47
CA GLU A 118 10.40 -13.57 -15.18
C GLU A 118 10.64 -15.08 -15.17
N GLY A 119 9.57 -15.87 -14.96
CA GLY A 119 9.62 -17.32 -14.88
C GLY A 119 9.21 -17.89 -13.52
N GLU A 120 9.64 -19.11 -13.25
CA GLU A 120 9.29 -19.86 -12.04
C GLU A 120 10.36 -19.70 -10.95
N HIS A 121 9.91 -19.38 -9.74
CA HIS A 121 10.76 -19.22 -8.58
C HIS A 121 10.12 -19.81 -7.33
N VAL A 122 10.92 -20.44 -6.47
CA VAL A 122 10.47 -20.90 -5.16
C VAL A 122 10.79 -19.82 -4.13
N PHE A 123 9.78 -19.50 -3.31
CA PHE A 123 9.91 -18.63 -2.14
C PHE A 123 9.54 -19.41 -0.88
N ASP A 124 10.27 -19.20 0.21
CA ASP A 124 9.98 -19.82 1.51
C ASP A 124 8.68 -19.26 2.11
N ILE A 125 8.43 -17.98 1.83
CA ILE A 125 7.26 -17.25 2.32
C ILE A 125 6.68 -16.41 1.18
N VAL A 126 5.36 -16.48 1.02
CA VAL A 126 4.59 -15.59 0.12
C VAL A 126 3.51 -14.89 0.92
N VAL A 127 3.53 -13.57 0.92
CA VAL A 127 2.55 -12.71 1.60
C VAL A 127 1.68 -12.02 0.56
N ASP A 128 0.37 -12.19 0.66
CA ASP A 128 -0.59 -11.51 -0.21
C ASP A 128 -1.13 -10.25 0.46
N THR A 129 -0.73 -9.10 -0.03
CA THR A 129 -1.22 -7.78 0.41
C THR A 129 -2.07 -7.07 -0.65
N THR A 130 -2.49 -7.80 -1.68
CA THR A 130 -3.23 -7.21 -2.82
C THR A 130 -4.57 -6.61 -2.43
N ASN A 131 -5.13 -6.99 -1.29
CA ASN A 131 -6.33 -6.37 -0.74
C ASN A 131 -6.07 -4.95 -0.17
N ASP A 132 -4.83 -4.51 -0.02
CA ASP A 132 -4.52 -3.14 0.38
C ASP A 132 -4.84 -2.12 -0.72
N THR A 133 -4.77 -2.51 -1.98
CA THR A 133 -5.02 -1.61 -3.11
C THR A 133 -6.24 -2.07 -3.91
N TRP A 134 -7.12 -1.14 -4.28
CA TRP A 134 -8.27 -1.44 -5.13
C TRP A 134 -8.12 -0.80 -6.51
N ILE A 135 -8.24 -1.65 -7.54
CA ILE A 135 -8.30 -1.20 -8.92
C ILE A 135 -9.53 -1.84 -9.58
N PRO A 136 -10.45 -1.02 -10.10
CA PRO A 136 -11.77 -1.50 -10.54
C PRO A 136 -11.75 -2.46 -11.73
N TRP A 137 -10.73 -2.43 -12.57
CA TRP A 137 -10.72 -3.10 -13.88
C TRP A 137 -9.69 -4.21 -14.02
N ALA A 138 -8.92 -4.55 -13.00
CA ALA A 138 -7.86 -5.54 -13.17
C ALA A 138 -7.87 -6.63 -12.10
N LYS A 139 -8.08 -7.88 -12.52
CA LYS A 139 -7.60 -9.03 -11.77
C LYS A 139 -6.07 -9.12 -11.96
N ARG A 140 -5.33 -8.65 -10.97
CA ARG A 140 -3.89 -8.42 -11.07
C ARG A 140 -3.07 -9.69 -10.97
N HIS A 141 -3.34 -10.48 -9.95
CA HIS A 141 -2.55 -11.63 -9.57
C HIS A 141 -3.43 -12.87 -9.43
N ASN A 142 -2.90 -14.03 -9.77
CA ASN A 142 -3.55 -15.32 -9.54
C ASN A 142 -2.83 -16.06 -8.41
N LEU A 143 -3.05 -15.58 -7.18
CA LEU A 143 -2.51 -16.13 -5.95
C LEU A 143 -3.49 -17.16 -5.38
N ILE A 144 -3.13 -18.44 -5.45
CA ILE A 144 -3.89 -19.54 -4.87
C ILE A 144 -3.29 -19.90 -3.51
N ASP A 145 -2.05 -20.33 -3.52
CA ASP A 145 -1.30 -20.67 -2.33
C ASP A 145 -0.42 -19.51 -1.86
N VAL A 146 -0.58 -19.14 -0.61
CA VAL A 146 0.20 -18.10 0.09
C VAL A 146 0.45 -18.52 1.52
N SER A 147 1.44 -17.91 2.18
CA SER A 147 1.73 -18.13 3.60
C SER A 147 0.72 -17.42 4.50
N ILE A 148 0.42 -16.17 4.17
CA ILE A 148 -0.59 -15.35 4.82
C ILE A 148 -1.21 -14.36 3.82
N ARG A 149 -2.44 -13.95 4.07
CA ARG A 149 -3.14 -12.95 3.27
C ARG A 149 -3.66 -11.84 4.14
N TYR A 150 -3.37 -10.61 3.76
CA TYR A 150 -4.05 -9.45 4.33
C TYR A 150 -5.46 -9.38 3.78
N ASP A 151 -6.43 -9.46 4.66
CA ASP A 151 -7.85 -9.33 4.30
C ASP A 151 -8.53 -8.31 5.21
N VAL A 152 -9.25 -7.38 4.59
CA VAL A 152 -10.02 -6.35 5.27
C VAL A 152 -11.30 -6.07 4.51
N LYS A 153 -12.40 -6.01 5.23
CA LYS A 153 -13.69 -5.63 4.65
C LYS A 153 -13.63 -4.19 4.16
N ARG A 154 -14.04 -3.97 2.91
CA ARG A 154 -14.02 -2.67 2.24
C ARG A 154 -15.39 -2.29 1.71
N GLU A 155 -15.62 -1.01 1.58
CA GLU A 155 -16.79 -0.41 0.96
C GLU A 155 -16.38 0.68 -0.04
N PHE A 156 -17.29 1.02 -0.93
CA PHE A 156 -17.07 2.12 -1.86
C PHE A 156 -16.89 3.42 -1.10
N ALA A 157 -15.98 4.25 -1.60
CA ALA A 157 -15.71 5.59 -1.13
C ALA A 157 -15.40 6.50 -2.32
N THR A 158 -15.67 7.78 -2.15
CA THR A 158 -15.34 8.82 -3.13
C THR A 158 -14.58 9.92 -2.42
N GLY A 159 -13.38 10.20 -2.91
CA GLY A 159 -12.60 11.38 -2.54
C GLY A 159 -12.75 12.48 -3.59
N PHE A 160 -12.78 13.72 -3.14
CA PHE A 160 -12.68 14.90 -3.97
C PHE A 160 -11.41 15.66 -3.61
N LEU A 161 -10.57 15.92 -4.60
CA LEU A 161 -9.44 16.84 -4.48
C LEU A 161 -9.88 18.20 -4.99
N HIS A 162 -9.72 19.23 -4.19
CA HIS A 162 -10.19 20.58 -4.52
C HIS A 162 -9.28 21.67 -3.95
N ILE A 163 -9.46 22.90 -4.44
CA ILE A 163 -8.72 24.08 -3.99
C ILE A 163 -9.46 24.89 -2.92
N ASP A 164 -10.65 24.45 -2.54
CA ASP A 164 -11.49 25.16 -1.61
C ASP A 164 -11.20 24.69 -0.18
N THR A 165 -10.83 25.62 0.68
CA THR A 165 -10.62 25.39 2.11
C THR A 165 -11.91 25.59 2.92
N GLU A 166 -12.99 26.09 2.29
CA GLU A 166 -14.28 26.25 2.96
C GLU A 166 -14.98 24.90 3.10
N THR A 167 -15.02 24.40 4.32
CA THR A 167 -15.63 23.12 4.68
C THR A 167 -17.11 23.03 4.32
N ASP A 168 -17.82 24.16 4.29
CA ASP A 168 -19.24 24.27 3.97
C ASP A 168 -19.60 23.80 2.56
N ASN A 169 -18.63 23.78 1.64
CA ASN A 169 -18.82 23.31 0.27
C ASN A 169 -18.82 21.79 0.13
N PHE A 170 -18.34 21.08 1.17
CA PHE A 170 -18.28 19.64 1.21
C PHE A 170 -18.88 19.09 2.52
N PRO A 171 -20.19 19.35 2.77
CA PRO A 171 -20.87 18.92 3.98
C PRO A 171 -20.87 17.38 4.07
N ASP A 172 -20.96 16.87 5.29
CA ASP A 172 -21.06 15.44 5.59
C ASP A 172 -19.87 14.59 5.11
N ALA A 173 -18.73 15.19 4.79
CA ALA A 173 -17.51 14.44 4.54
C ALA A 173 -17.05 13.74 5.82
N GLU A 174 -16.75 12.44 5.73
CA GLU A 174 -16.26 11.68 6.88
C GLU A 174 -14.83 12.05 7.25
N LEU A 175 -14.06 12.48 6.25
CA LEU A 175 -12.71 12.97 6.43
C LEU A 175 -12.50 14.18 5.53
N GLN A 176 -12.05 15.27 6.12
CA GLN A 176 -11.51 16.41 5.40
C GLN A 176 -10.09 16.65 5.87
N LEU A 177 -9.19 16.85 4.93
CA LEU A 177 -7.79 17.11 5.26
C LEU A 177 -7.21 18.15 4.30
N GLU A 178 -6.56 19.12 4.87
CA GLU A 178 -5.74 20.06 4.14
C GLU A 178 -4.37 19.43 3.88
N ARG A 179 -3.95 19.46 2.65
CA ARG A 179 -2.66 18.91 2.24
C ARG A 179 -1.59 20.00 2.30
N TYR A 180 -0.37 19.55 2.49
CA TYR A 180 0.78 20.45 2.51
C TYR A 180 0.97 21.26 1.22
N ASP A 181 0.47 20.77 0.07
CA ASP A 181 0.52 21.48 -1.21
C ASP A 181 -0.61 22.51 -1.39
N GLY A 182 -1.37 22.80 -0.33
CA GLY A 182 -2.47 23.77 -0.33
C GLY A 182 -3.76 23.27 -0.97
N LEU A 183 -3.85 21.98 -1.28
CA LEU A 183 -5.07 21.36 -1.74
C LEU A 183 -5.80 20.70 -0.57
N THR A 184 -7.11 20.52 -0.72
CA THR A 184 -7.95 19.85 0.27
C THR A 184 -8.53 18.58 -0.30
N GLU A 185 -8.56 17.52 0.52
CA GLU A 185 -9.27 16.29 0.20
C GLU A 185 -10.51 16.18 1.08
N SER A 186 -11.64 15.82 0.47
CA SER A 186 -12.90 15.50 1.16
C SER A 186 -13.35 14.10 0.77
N TRP A 187 -13.50 13.23 1.76
CA TRP A 187 -13.78 11.81 1.56
C TRP A 187 -15.15 11.41 2.11
N TYR A 188 -15.87 10.60 1.33
CA TYR A 188 -17.20 10.13 1.62
C TYR A 188 -17.27 8.62 1.47
N ARG A 189 -18.12 7.97 2.27
CA ARG A 189 -18.54 6.59 2.00
C ARG A 189 -19.55 6.56 0.87
N GLY A 190 -19.46 5.50 0.07
CA GLY A 190 -20.32 5.32 -1.09
C GLY A 190 -19.88 6.13 -2.31
N GLN A 191 -20.73 6.08 -3.32
CA GLN A 191 -20.58 6.89 -4.53
C GLN A 191 -21.17 8.27 -4.28
N LYS A 192 -20.40 9.29 -4.57
CA LYS A 192 -20.82 10.69 -4.51
C LYS A 192 -20.57 11.35 -5.85
N GLU A 193 -21.52 12.18 -6.27
CA GLU A 193 -21.37 13.10 -7.38
C GLU A 193 -21.31 14.51 -6.83
N SER A 194 -20.58 15.40 -7.49
CA SER A 194 -20.52 16.79 -7.14
C SER A 194 -20.54 17.66 -8.40
N SER A 195 -21.31 18.70 -8.34
CA SER A 195 -21.35 19.76 -9.37
C SER A 195 -20.43 20.93 -9.04
N ASN A 196 -19.61 20.84 -7.98
CA ASN A 196 -18.70 21.90 -7.60
C ASN A 196 -17.60 22.07 -8.65
N THR A 197 -17.46 23.29 -9.19
CA THR A 197 -16.48 23.61 -10.25
C THR A 197 -15.05 23.75 -9.74
N LYS A 198 -14.84 23.75 -8.42
CA LYS A 198 -13.50 23.81 -7.79
C LYS A 198 -12.85 22.43 -7.60
N ILE A 199 -13.53 21.35 -7.98
CA ILE A 199 -12.98 20.00 -7.93
C ILE A 199 -11.93 19.84 -9.03
N LEU A 200 -10.75 19.41 -8.62
CA LEU A 200 -9.63 19.11 -9.51
C LEU A 200 -9.63 17.65 -9.93
N GLU A 201 -9.99 16.75 -9.00
CA GLU A 201 -9.99 15.31 -9.23
C GLU A 201 -11.09 14.63 -8.43
N ILE A 202 -11.73 13.63 -9.04
CA ILE A 202 -12.66 12.72 -8.36
C ILE A 202 -11.97 11.36 -8.22
N MET A 203 -11.87 10.87 -7.01
CA MET A 203 -11.10 9.71 -6.61
C MET A 203 -12.01 8.55 -6.16
N PRO A 204 -12.62 7.79 -7.08
CA PRO A 204 -13.43 6.62 -6.72
C PRO A 204 -12.53 5.48 -6.26
N THR A 205 -12.85 4.87 -5.12
CA THR A 205 -12.04 3.77 -4.56
C THR A 205 -12.87 2.85 -3.67
N LYS A 206 -12.21 1.89 -3.03
CA LYS A 206 -12.76 1.12 -1.91
C LYS A 206 -11.84 1.24 -0.71
N LEU A 207 -12.36 1.76 0.39
CA LEU A 207 -11.65 1.94 1.65
C LEU A 207 -12.08 0.90 2.69
N PRO A 208 -11.24 0.60 3.69
CA PRO A 208 -11.66 -0.19 4.84
C PRO A 208 -12.90 0.39 5.51
N VAL A 209 -13.79 -0.48 5.99
CA VAL A 209 -14.97 -0.07 6.77
C VAL A 209 -14.56 0.68 8.03
N ILE A 210 -13.40 0.36 8.59
CA ILE A 210 -12.84 0.99 9.78
C ILE A 210 -12.03 2.23 9.35
N GLN A 211 -12.50 3.42 9.71
CA GLN A 211 -11.92 4.70 9.26
C GLN A 211 -10.49 4.93 9.79
N GLU A 212 -10.16 4.45 10.99
CA GLU A 212 -8.81 4.53 11.55
C GLU A 212 -7.76 3.87 10.65
N LYS A 213 -8.18 2.90 9.81
CA LYS A 213 -7.33 2.25 8.82
C LYS A 213 -7.15 3.05 7.53
N TRP A 214 -7.66 4.26 7.44
CA TRP A 214 -7.51 5.09 6.25
C TRP A 214 -6.18 5.83 6.22
N SER A 215 -5.52 6.03 7.36
CA SER A 215 -4.24 6.73 7.41
C SER A 215 -3.06 5.89 6.91
N CYS A 216 -2.03 6.56 6.44
CA CYS A 216 -0.82 5.94 5.91
C CYS A 216 -0.05 5.17 7.00
N ASP A 217 0.08 5.74 8.19
CA ASP A 217 0.79 5.13 9.31
C ASP A 217 0.07 3.90 9.86
N GLN A 218 -1.25 3.92 9.94
CA GLN A 218 -2.03 2.75 10.38
C GLN A 218 -1.96 1.60 9.36
N ARG A 219 -1.95 1.91 8.07
CA ARG A 219 -1.74 0.90 7.03
C ARG A 219 -0.35 0.29 7.13
N PHE A 220 0.69 1.11 7.28
CA PHE A 220 2.04 0.61 7.47
C PHE A 220 2.15 -0.27 8.71
N SER A 221 1.63 0.18 9.85
CA SER A 221 1.59 -0.58 11.11
C SER A 221 0.81 -1.89 10.99
N SER A 222 -0.28 -1.91 10.21
CA SER A 222 -1.02 -3.15 9.92
C SER A 222 -0.16 -4.15 9.15
N GLY A 223 0.71 -3.69 8.26
CA GLY A 223 1.69 -4.54 7.57
C GLY A 223 2.72 -5.13 8.53
N MET A 224 3.23 -4.34 9.46
CA MET A 224 4.15 -4.82 10.50
C MET A 224 3.47 -5.88 11.38
N SER A 225 2.20 -5.68 11.73
CA SER A 225 1.42 -6.62 12.52
C SER A 225 1.15 -7.93 11.77
N LEU A 226 0.82 -7.85 10.48
CA LEU A 226 0.64 -9.02 9.62
C LEU A 226 1.90 -9.89 9.55
N TRP A 227 3.07 -9.26 9.50
CA TRP A 227 4.34 -9.97 9.53
C TRP A 227 4.55 -10.73 10.85
N LYS A 228 4.28 -10.08 11.99
CA LYS A 228 4.40 -10.69 13.31
C LYS A 228 3.44 -11.89 13.47
N GLU A 229 2.18 -11.73 13.03
CA GLU A 229 1.21 -12.83 13.00
C GLU A 229 1.73 -14.02 12.18
N LEU A 230 2.31 -13.77 11.01
CA LEU A 230 2.90 -14.84 10.20
C LEU A 230 4.01 -15.58 10.93
N MET A 231 4.88 -14.87 11.65
CA MET A 231 5.97 -15.48 12.39
C MET A 231 5.47 -16.33 13.56
N GLU A 232 4.41 -15.92 14.25
CA GLU A 232 3.77 -16.70 15.31
C GLU A 232 3.12 -17.99 14.81
N ILE A 233 2.59 -18.01 13.58
CA ILE A 233 2.00 -19.22 12.96
C ILE A 233 3.09 -20.22 12.52
N LYS A 234 4.30 -19.74 12.20
CA LYS A 234 5.40 -20.57 11.69
C LYS A 234 6.33 -21.13 12.76
N LEU A 235 6.26 -20.60 13.99
CA LEU A 235 7.00 -21.08 15.15
C LEU A 235 6.15 -22.10 15.93
#